data_5db25ec3d901f622a42826aeec9f0153
#
_entry.id   5db25ec3d901f622a42826aeec9f0153
#
_cell.length_a   1.000
_cell.length_b   1.000
_cell.length_c   1.000
_cell.angle_alpha   90.00
_cell.angle_beta   90.00
_cell.angle_gamma   90.00
#
_symmetry.space_group_name_H-M   'P 1'
#
loop_
_entity.id
_entity.type
_entity.pdbx_description
1 polymer ?
#
loop_
_entity_poly.entity_id
_entity_poly.type
_entity_poly.pdbx_seq_one_letter_code
_entity_poly.pdbx_strand_id
1 'polypeptide(L)'
;MCDILWADPLEEFGQERTSDFFIHNHVRGCSYFFSYPAACSFLEKNNLLSVIRAHEAQDAGYRMYRKTKTTGFPSVMTIFSAPNYLDVYNNKAAVLKYENNVMNIRQFSTFDLSAVFVQQCPGA
;
A
#
# COMPACT_ATOMS: atom_id res chain seq x y z
N MET A 1 0.99 -10.46 16.04
CA MET A 1 -0.20 -9.66 15.64
C MET A 1 0.16 -8.18 15.48
N CYS A 2 0.86 -7.55 16.45
CA CYS A 2 1.26 -6.14 16.35
C CYS A 2 2.00 -5.81 15.05
N ASP A 3 3.04 -6.57 14.69
CA ASP A 3 3.87 -6.27 13.52
C ASP A 3 3.15 -6.41 12.18
N ILE A 4 2.15 -7.28 12.10
CA ILE A 4 1.31 -7.39 10.89
C ILE A 4 0.49 -6.12 10.66
N LEU A 5 0.07 -5.45 11.74
CA LEU A 5 -0.80 -4.28 11.68
C LEU A 5 -0.02 -2.96 11.62
N TRP A 6 1.16 -2.90 12.24
CA TRP A 6 1.85 -1.65 12.52
C TRP A 6 3.22 -1.51 11.85
N ALA A 7 3.73 -2.56 11.18
CA ALA A 7 4.97 -2.45 10.44
C ALA A 7 4.78 -1.65 9.16
N ASP A 8 5.73 -0.75 8.89
CA ASP A 8 5.75 0.08 7.69
C ASP A 8 7.02 -0.18 6.88
N PRO A 9 6.99 0.00 5.54
CA PRO A 9 8.22 0.07 4.78
C PRO A 9 9.03 1.30 5.18
N LEU A 10 10.36 1.21 5.12
CA LEU A 10 11.23 2.36 5.34
C LEU A 10 10.86 3.51 4.40
N GLU A 11 11.02 4.75 4.85
CA GLU A 11 10.76 5.94 4.03
C GLU A 11 11.60 5.93 2.74
N GLU A 12 12.89 5.56 2.86
CA GLU A 12 13.83 5.40 1.74
C GLU A 12 13.82 3.98 1.15
N PHE A 13 12.68 3.26 1.20
CA PHE A 13 12.57 1.88 0.76
C PHE A 13 13.08 1.67 -0.67
N GLY A 14 14.08 0.82 -0.80
CA GLY A 14 14.78 0.53 -2.05
C GLY A 14 15.97 1.43 -2.34
N GLN A 15 16.25 2.42 -1.47
CA GLN A 15 17.42 3.31 -1.53
C GLN A 15 18.07 3.42 -0.14
N GLU A 16 17.81 2.45 0.72
CA GLU A 16 18.30 2.46 2.09
C GLU A 16 19.83 2.49 2.15
N ARG A 17 20.34 3.24 3.09
CA ARG A 17 21.78 3.28 3.43
C ARG A 17 22.15 2.27 4.53
N THR A 18 21.14 1.68 5.19
CA THR A 18 21.33 0.67 6.22
C THR A 18 21.34 -0.73 5.64
N SER A 19 22.10 -1.63 6.25
CA SER A 19 22.06 -3.07 5.99
C SER A 19 21.03 -3.81 6.82
N ASP A 20 20.37 -3.13 7.77
CA ASP A 20 19.43 -3.74 8.69
C ASP A 20 18.13 -4.11 7.98
N PHE A 21 17.62 -5.28 8.27
CA PHE A 21 16.33 -5.74 7.75
C PHE A 21 15.16 -5.03 8.40
N PHE A 22 15.29 -4.76 9.72
CA PHE A 22 14.24 -4.18 10.52
C PHE A 22 14.83 -3.12 11.45
N ILE A 23 14.15 -1.98 11.54
CA ILE A 23 14.51 -0.84 12.42
C ILE A 23 13.28 -0.50 13.24
N HIS A 24 13.47 -0.13 14.52
CA HIS A 24 12.35 0.28 15.36
C HIS A 24 11.52 1.40 14.72
N ASN A 25 10.21 1.23 14.67
CA ASN A 25 9.28 2.22 14.11
C ASN A 25 8.96 3.31 15.17
N HIS A 26 9.78 4.35 15.19
CA HIS A 26 9.61 5.47 16.10
C HIS A 26 8.40 6.36 15.76
N VAL A 27 7.91 6.31 14.52
CA VAL A 27 6.73 7.07 14.08
C VAL A 27 5.46 6.49 14.71
N ARG A 28 5.36 5.16 14.73
CA ARG A 28 4.23 4.45 15.35
C ARG A 28 4.39 4.29 16.87
N GLY A 29 5.62 4.36 17.37
CA GLY A 29 5.94 4.04 18.77
C GLY A 29 5.87 2.54 19.10
N CYS A 30 5.67 1.69 18.11
CA CYS A 30 5.66 0.23 18.21
C CYS A 30 6.05 -0.39 16.88
N SER A 31 6.36 -1.71 16.88
CA SER A 31 6.71 -2.45 15.69
C SER A 31 7.98 -1.95 14.98
N TYR A 32 8.10 -2.21 13.68
CA TYR A 32 9.32 -2.00 12.92
C TYR A 32 9.05 -1.36 11.56
N PHE A 33 10.03 -0.61 11.08
CA PHE A 33 10.21 -0.39 9.65
C PHE A 33 10.93 -1.60 9.05
N PHE A 34 10.49 -2.05 7.88
CA PHE A 34 11.17 -3.10 7.13
C PHE A 34 11.80 -2.55 5.85
N SER A 35 12.98 -3.08 5.51
CA SER A 35 13.76 -2.66 4.36
C SER A 35 13.40 -3.44 3.09
N TYR A 36 13.83 -2.94 1.92
CA TYR A 36 13.72 -3.64 0.65
C TYR A 36 14.37 -5.02 0.65
N PRO A 37 15.62 -5.20 1.19
CA PRO A 37 16.22 -6.53 1.31
C PRO A 37 15.39 -7.49 2.18
N ALA A 38 14.77 -7.00 3.26
CA ALA A 38 13.89 -7.82 4.10
C ALA A 38 12.66 -8.31 3.32
N ALA A 39 12.01 -7.40 2.59
CA ALA A 39 10.86 -7.75 1.76
C ALA A 39 11.25 -8.76 0.65
N CYS A 40 12.34 -8.52 -0.07
CA CYS A 40 12.82 -9.45 -1.10
C CYS A 40 13.13 -10.83 -0.53
N SER A 41 13.85 -10.90 0.59
CA SER A 41 14.17 -12.18 1.26
C SER A 41 12.91 -12.95 1.66
N PHE A 42 11.90 -12.24 2.19
CA PHE A 42 10.62 -12.85 2.55
C PHE A 42 9.88 -13.40 1.32
N LEU A 43 9.78 -12.61 0.25
CA LEU A 43 9.10 -13.02 -0.98
C LEU A 43 9.78 -14.23 -1.64
N GLU A 44 11.10 -14.21 -1.75
CA GLU A 44 11.88 -15.31 -2.33
C GLU A 44 11.75 -16.60 -1.51
N LYS A 45 11.91 -16.53 -0.19
CA LYS A 45 11.79 -17.70 0.70
C LYS A 45 10.42 -18.35 0.68
N ASN A 46 9.38 -17.58 0.42
CA ASN A 46 7.98 -18.05 0.42
C ASN A 46 7.39 -18.21 -0.98
N ASN A 47 8.18 -17.99 -2.03
CA ASN A 47 7.72 -18.02 -3.43
C ASN A 47 6.49 -17.12 -3.67
N LEU A 48 6.56 -15.91 -3.16
CA LEU A 48 5.51 -14.89 -3.27
C LEU A 48 5.91 -13.79 -4.25
N LEU A 49 4.93 -13.18 -4.91
CA LEU A 49 5.16 -12.14 -5.90
C LEU A 49 5.34 -10.75 -5.28
N SER A 50 4.53 -10.41 -4.30
CA SER A 50 4.45 -9.07 -3.72
C SER A 50 3.81 -9.11 -2.34
N VAL A 51 4.10 -8.09 -1.53
CA VAL A 51 3.32 -7.78 -0.32
C VAL A 51 2.34 -6.67 -0.66
N ILE A 52 1.05 -6.91 -0.46
CA ILE A 52 0.01 -5.88 -0.59
C ILE A 52 -0.45 -5.53 0.82
N ARG A 53 -0.36 -4.25 1.17
CA ARG A 53 -0.66 -3.75 2.51
C ARG A 53 -1.47 -2.45 2.45
N ALA A 54 -1.91 -1.97 3.61
CA ALA A 54 -2.64 -0.72 3.79
C ALA A 54 -2.06 0.07 4.99
N HIS A 55 -2.84 0.93 5.62
CA HIS A 55 -2.54 1.62 6.88
C HIS A 55 -1.58 2.81 6.77
N GLU A 56 -1.29 3.26 5.55
CA GLU A 56 -0.61 4.53 5.28
C GLU A 56 -1.39 5.30 4.22
N ALA A 57 -1.71 6.57 4.53
CA ALA A 57 -2.36 7.46 3.57
C ALA A 57 -1.44 7.68 2.35
N GLN A 58 -2.05 7.66 1.16
CA GLN A 58 -1.37 7.88 -0.11
C GLN A 58 -2.14 8.91 -0.93
N ASP A 59 -1.49 9.94 -1.45
CA ASP A 59 -2.12 11.00 -2.22
C ASP A 59 -2.88 10.46 -3.45
N ALA A 60 -2.29 9.49 -4.13
CA ALA A 60 -2.89 8.81 -5.28
C ALA A 60 -3.83 7.65 -4.88
N GLY A 61 -3.99 7.35 -3.59
CA GLY A 61 -4.69 6.17 -3.09
C GLY A 61 -3.87 4.88 -3.15
N TYR A 62 -2.68 4.90 -3.74
CA TYR A 62 -1.77 3.76 -3.77
C TYR A 62 -0.32 4.20 -3.95
N ARG A 63 0.59 3.32 -3.58
CA ARG A 63 2.02 3.45 -3.85
C ARG A 63 2.60 2.09 -4.24
N MET A 64 3.35 2.06 -5.35
CA MET A 64 4.15 0.92 -5.76
C MET A 64 5.60 1.18 -5.41
N TYR A 65 6.22 0.25 -4.70
CA TYR A 65 7.60 0.36 -4.28
C TYR A 65 8.55 -0.30 -5.28
N ARG A 66 9.84 -0.30 -4.96
CA ARG A 66 10.88 -0.86 -5.82
C ARG A 66 10.56 -2.29 -6.24
N LYS A 67 10.76 -2.56 -7.52
CA LYS A 67 10.55 -3.89 -8.11
C LYS A 67 11.62 -4.87 -7.64
N THR A 68 11.24 -6.13 -7.45
CA THR A 68 12.19 -7.22 -7.24
C THR A 68 13.00 -7.46 -8.50
N LYS A 69 14.27 -7.83 -8.35
CA LYS A 69 15.14 -8.14 -9.49
C LYS A 69 14.74 -9.44 -10.19
N THR A 70 14.19 -10.40 -9.45
CA THR A 70 13.82 -11.72 -9.93
C THR A 70 12.57 -11.73 -10.78
N THR A 71 11.53 -10.96 -10.40
CA THR A 71 10.23 -10.98 -11.08
C THR A 71 9.94 -9.71 -11.87
N GLY A 72 10.66 -8.62 -11.61
CA GLY A 72 10.36 -7.30 -12.18
C GLY A 72 9.03 -6.69 -11.70
N PHE A 73 8.43 -7.27 -10.66
CA PHE A 73 7.17 -6.82 -10.08
C PHE A 73 7.41 -6.00 -8.80
N PRO A 74 6.54 -5.04 -8.43
CA PRO A 74 6.69 -4.29 -7.18
C PRO A 74 6.79 -5.22 -5.97
N SER A 75 7.85 -5.07 -5.18
CA SER A 75 8.04 -5.89 -3.98
C SER A 75 6.98 -5.64 -2.92
N VAL A 76 6.54 -4.39 -2.80
CA VAL A 76 5.49 -3.94 -1.89
C VAL A 76 4.53 -3.02 -2.62
N MET A 77 3.27 -3.08 -2.29
CA MET A 77 2.24 -2.11 -2.69
C MET A 77 1.46 -1.68 -1.46
N THR A 78 1.30 -0.36 -1.27
CA THR A 78 0.36 0.19 -0.29
C THR A 78 -0.91 0.61 -1.01
N ILE A 79 -2.06 0.18 -0.51
CA ILE A 79 -3.39 0.56 -1.01
C ILE A 79 -4.10 1.35 0.09
N PHE A 80 -4.67 2.49 -0.27
CA PHE A 80 -5.40 3.34 0.64
C PHE A 80 -6.75 3.70 0.03
N SER A 81 -7.84 3.23 0.63
CA SER A 81 -9.17 3.24 0.01
C SER A 81 -10.13 4.28 0.61
N ALA A 82 -9.62 5.23 1.40
CA ALA A 82 -10.41 6.31 1.98
C ALA A 82 -10.11 7.64 1.24
N PRO A 83 -11.01 8.13 0.36
CA PRO A 83 -10.80 9.41 -0.34
C PRO A 83 -10.96 10.56 0.64
N ASN A 84 -10.19 11.63 0.45
CA ASN A 84 -10.20 12.82 1.32
C ASN A 84 -10.18 12.45 2.82
N TYR A 85 -9.21 11.63 3.20
CA TYR A 85 -9.10 11.10 4.56
C TYR A 85 -9.13 12.22 5.60
N LEU A 86 -9.93 12.04 6.65
CA LEU A 86 -10.19 13.02 7.72
C LEU A 86 -10.70 14.40 7.21
N ASP A 87 -11.25 14.45 6.00
CA ASP A 87 -11.72 15.68 5.34
C ASP A 87 -10.66 16.78 5.13
N VAL A 88 -9.36 16.40 5.18
CA VAL A 88 -8.23 17.34 5.05
C VAL A 88 -7.15 16.89 4.09
N TYR A 89 -7.01 15.59 3.83
CA TYR A 89 -5.88 15.06 3.04
C TYR A 89 -6.01 15.27 1.54
N ASN A 90 -7.22 15.50 1.02
CA ASN A 90 -7.50 15.68 -0.42
C ASN A 90 -6.93 14.55 -1.31
N ASN A 91 -6.66 13.39 -0.72
CA ASN A 91 -6.15 12.23 -1.41
C ASN A 91 -7.24 11.50 -2.19
N LYS A 92 -6.83 10.81 -3.24
CA LYS A 92 -7.68 9.82 -3.91
C LYS A 92 -7.73 8.53 -3.09
N ALA A 93 -8.80 7.77 -3.27
CA ALA A 93 -8.87 6.38 -2.86
C ALA A 93 -8.41 5.47 -4.00
N ALA A 94 -7.95 4.29 -3.68
CA ALA A 94 -7.69 3.25 -4.67
C ALA A 94 -8.26 1.91 -4.23
N VAL A 95 -8.68 1.12 -5.21
CA VAL A 95 -9.09 -0.28 -5.04
C VAL A 95 -8.29 -1.12 -6.02
N LEU A 96 -7.72 -2.22 -5.53
CA LEU A 96 -7.02 -3.20 -6.34
C LEU A 96 -7.99 -4.33 -6.71
N LYS A 97 -8.25 -4.49 -8.00
CA LYS A 97 -8.99 -5.63 -8.55
C LYS A 97 -8.00 -6.64 -9.13
N TYR A 98 -8.02 -7.86 -8.61
CA TYR A 98 -7.27 -8.98 -9.15
C TYR A 98 -8.21 -10.00 -9.76
N GLU A 99 -8.07 -10.26 -11.06
CA GLU A 99 -8.92 -11.17 -11.81
C GLU A 99 -8.14 -11.72 -13.01
N ASN A 100 -8.22 -13.03 -13.26
CA ASN A 100 -7.55 -13.70 -14.37
C ASN A 100 -6.05 -13.40 -14.49
N ASN A 101 -5.33 -13.40 -13.36
CA ASN A 101 -3.91 -13.05 -13.26
C ASN A 101 -3.56 -11.61 -13.70
N VAL A 102 -4.55 -10.73 -13.75
CA VAL A 102 -4.38 -9.31 -14.05
C VAL A 102 -4.74 -8.49 -12.83
N MET A 103 -3.84 -7.59 -12.44
CA MET A 103 -4.09 -6.59 -11.39
C MET A 103 -4.42 -5.25 -12.00
N ASN A 104 -5.57 -4.71 -11.65
CA ASN A 104 -6.03 -3.38 -12.06
C ASN A 104 -6.24 -2.50 -10.82
N ILE A 105 -5.65 -1.30 -10.83
CA ILE A 105 -5.90 -0.30 -9.80
C ILE A 105 -6.92 0.70 -10.35
N ARG A 106 -7.98 0.92 -9.58
CA ARG A 106 -8.97 1.97 -9.85
C ARG A 106 -8.88 3.02 -8.78
N GLN A 107 -8.80 4.27 -9.20
CA GLN A 107 -8.76 5.42 -8.30
C GLN A 107 -10.13 6.11 -8.27
N PHE A 108 -10.46 6.65 -7.11
CA PHE A 108 -11.70 7.38 -6.88
C PHE A 108 -11.40 8.68 -6.15
N SER A 109 -12.11 9.74 -6.53
CA SER A 109 -12.18 10.99 -5.77
C SER A 109 -13.49 11.04 -4.97
N THR A 110 -13.61 12.00 -4.06
CA THR A 110 -14.87 12.27 -3.35
C THR A 110 -16.01 12.60 -4.32
N PHE A 111 -15.72 13.26 -5.44
CA PHE A 111 -16.70 13.57 -6.48
C PHE A 111 -17.22 12.32 -7.21
N ASP A 112 -16.33 11.37 -7.51
CA ASP A 112 -16.72 10.12 -8.18
C ASP A 112 -17.65 9.28 -7.30
N LEU A 113 -17.40 9.24 -6.00
CA LEU A 113 -18.24 8.51 -5.04
C LEU A 113 -19.63 9.11 -4.89
N SER A 114 -19.76 10.44 -4.88
CA SER A 114 -21.05 11.10 -4.82
C SER A 114 -21.90 10.83 -6.07
N ALA A 115 -21.28 10.77 -7.24
CA ALA A 115 -21.96 10.41 -8.49
C ALA A 115 -22.49 8.96 -8.49
N VAL A 116 -21.72 8.03 -7.93
CA VAL A 116 -22.13 6.61 -7.81
C VAL A 116 -23.30 6.45 -6.83
N PHE A 117 -23.29 7.15 -5.70
CA PHE A 117 -24.37 7.08 -4.73
C PHE A 117 -25.69 7.67 -5.27
N VAL A 118 -25.64 8.74 -6.06
CA VAL A 118 -26.83 9.35 -6.68
C VAL A 118 -27.44 8.43 -7.76
N GLN A 119 -26.64 7.65 -8.47
CA GLN A 119 -27.13 6.69 -9.47
C GLN A 119 -27.71 5.41 -8.88
N GLN A 120 -27.38 5.04 -7.65
CA GLN A 120 -27.88 3.82 -7.01
C GLN A 120 -29.12 4.01 -6.12
N CYS A 121 -29.62 5.21 -5.98
CA CYS A 121 -30.89 5.52 -5.31
C CYS A 121 -31.93 6.00 -6.32
N PRO A 122 -32.53 5.12 -7.15
CA PRO A 122 -33.73 5.47 -7.90
C PRO A 122 -34.92 5.39 -6.97
N GLY A 123 -35.40 6.57 -6.54
CA GLY A 123 -36.76 6.69 -6.03
C GLY A 123 -36.98 6.22 -4.61
N ALA A 124 -36.90 7.11 -3.69
CA ALA A 124 -37.88 7.19 -2.63
C ALA A 124 -39.04 8.03 -3.12
#